data_f45b555c478a5a63108ffae3d7488149
#
_entry.id   f45b555c478a5a63108ffae3d7488149
#
_cell.length_a   1.000
_cell.length_b   1.000
_cell.length_c   1.000
_cell.angle_alpha   90.00
_cell.angle_beta   90.00
_cell.angle_gamma   90.00
#
_symmetry.space_group_name_H-M   'P 1'
#
loop_
_entity.id
_entity.type
_entity.pdbx_description
1 polymer ?
#
loop_
_entity_poly.entity_id
_entity_poly.type
_entity_poly.pdbx_seq_one_letter_code
_entity_poly.pdbx_strand_id
1 'polypeptide(L)'
;MSIYKERVSKLASSVNVDTVLLTEPVNIFYFTGCFIEPHERLLALIIDTKNEETTIMYPALDQEIVNETATVVNHLPHRDGEDPFRLLFEQFAHGQTKSIGIEGSHLVYERYMKLLDEYAAESIFAVDPAVNALRGIKNEEDKAQLQEAVDITEKALSDLTEAGVIGKSEKEIADFLRGKLKSYGAEDVSFGPLVLTGENSALPHGEPGDTEVRLGDFLLIDFGIVSESRYVSDMTRTFIIGEPTDQQREIYNAVHEANRAGIEAAVHGTPMKEVDLAARELIIEAGYGDYFTHRIGHGLGYGLHEQPSLDSENGDPLEVGHVITIEPGIYQTGFGGVRIEDALYIGEEGTHNFNKFPKDIDRITLDK
;
A
#
# COMPACT_ATOMS: atom_id res chain seq x y z
N MET A 1 -4.49 20.05 -19.19
CA MET A 1 -3.18 19.33 -19.18
C MET A 1 -3.53 17.93 -18.70
N SER A 2 -2.90 16.86 -19.24
CA SER A 2 -3.17 15.53 -18.67
C SER A 2 -2.60 15.47 -17.25
N ILE A 3 -3.18 14.63 -16.38
CA ILE A 3 -2.70 14.45 -15.01
C ILE A 3 -1.23 14.01 -14.99
N TYR A 4 -0.81 13.17 -15.92
CA TYR A 4 0.57 12.70 -16.04
C TYR A 4 1.56 13.84 -16.32
N LYS A 5 1.20 14.76 -17.22
CA LYS A 5 2.04 15.93 -17.51
C LYS A 5 2.15 16.87 -16.31
N GLU A 6 1.07 17.03 -15.55
CA GLU A 6 1.10 17.81 -14.30
C GLU A 6 2.02 17.16 -13.25
N ARG A 7 1.94 15.83 -13.08
CA ARG A 7 2.80 15.07 -12.18
C ARG A 7 4.28 15.20 -12.56
N VAL A 8 4.60 15.08 -13.85
CA VAL A 8 5.96 15.28 -14.37
C VAL A 8 6.48 16.69 -14.08
N SER A 9 5.68 17.73 -14.33
CA SER A 9 6.05 19.12 -14.05
C SER A 9 6.30 19.37 -12.57
N LYS A 10 5.45 18.81 -11.70
CA LYS A 10 5.63 18.88 -10.23
C LYS A 10 6.92 18.20 -9.79
N LEU A 11 7.22 17.01 -10.31
CA LEU A 11 8.47 16.32 -9.99
C LEU A 11 9.68 17.12 -10.47
N ALA A 12 9.68 17.55 -11.73
CA ALA A 12 10.78 18.32 -12.31
C ALA A 12 11.08 19.60 -11.51
N SER A 13 10.04 20.28 -10.98
CA SER A 13 10.20 21.48 -10.16
C SER A 13 10.63 21.20 -8.72
N SER A 14 10.46 19.98 -8.21
CA SER A 14 10.79 19.60 -6.82
C SER A 14 12.20 19.06 -6.65
N VAL A 15 12.91 18.74 -7.76
CA VAL A 15 14.25 18.15 -7.73
C VAL A 15 15.26 19.08 -8.42
N ASN A 16 16.54 18.98 -8.01
CA ASN A 16 17.61 19.76 -8.60
C ASN A 16 18.62 18.85 -9.31
N VAL A 17 18.15 18.16 -10.35
CA VAL A 17 18.95 17.29 -11.22
C VAL A 17 18.56 17.53 -12.68
N ASP A 18 19.45 17.22 -13.64
CA ASP A 18 19.14 17.39 -15.07
C ASP A 18 18.15 16.34 -15.56
N THR A 19 18.27 15.11 -15.05
CA THR A 19 17.45 13.96 -15.49
C THR A 19 17.02 13.13 -14.30
N VAL A 20 15.76 12.70 -14.28
CA VAL A 20 15.26 11.69 -13.34
C VAL A 20 15.12 10.36 -14.07
N LEU A 21 15.60 9.29 -13.44
CA LEU A 21 15.50 7.91 -13.88
C LEU A 21 14.66 7.14 -12.86
N LEU A 22 13.41 6.82 -13.21
CA LEU A 22 12.51 5.98 -12.41
C LEU A 22 12.54 4.56 -12.98
N THR A 23 12.57 3.57 -12.11
CA THR A 23 12.64 2.15 -12.47
C THR A 23 11.57 1.30 -11.80
N GLU A 24 10.89 1.82 -10.77
CA GLU A 24 9.79 1.13 -10.10
C GLU A 24 8.53 1.15 -10.98
N PRO A 25 7.94 -0.01 -11.35
CA PRO A 25 6.76 -0.07 -12.23
C PRO A 25 5.58 0.77 -11.75
N VAL A 26 5.34 0.82 -10.43
CA VAL A 26 4.25 1.63 -9.86
C VAL A 26 4.50 3.13 -10.05
N ASN A 27 5.75 3.59 -9.91
CA ASN A 27 6.10 4.99 -10.15
C ASN A 27 6.02 5.33 -11.64
N ILE A 28 6.46 4.42 -12.52
CA ILE A 28 6.30 4.60 -13.97
C ILE A 28 4.82 4.70 -14.33
N PHE A 29 3.97 3.84 -13.77
CA PHE A 29 2.51 3.94 -13.95
C PHE A 29 1.97 5.29 -13.47
N TYR A 30 2.36 5.76 -12.29
CA TYR A 30 1.94 7.04 -11.74
C TYR A 30 2.22 8.22 -12.67
N PHE A 31 3.37 8.21 -13.36
CA PHE A 31 3.76 9.29 -14.26
C PHE A 31 3.32 9.11 -15.73
N THR A 32 2.88 7.91 -16.13
CA THR A 32 2.63 7.61 -17.56
C THR A 32 1.28 6.96 -17.84
N GLY A 33 0.65 6.33 -16.86
CA GLY A 33 -0.53 5.47 -17.03
C GLY A 33 -0.21 4.08 -17.58
N CYS A 34 1.06 3.75 -17.81
CA CYS A 34 1.49 2.46 -18.33
C CYS A 34 2.07 1.59 -17.21
N PHE A 35 1.46 0.42 -16.98
CA PHE A 35 1.97 -0.57 -16.05
C PHE A 35 2.50 -1.79 -16.80
N ILE A 36 3.76 -2.13 -16.56
CA ILE A 36 4.42 -3.31 -17.09
C ILE A 36 5.19 -3.97 -15.95
N GLU A 37 5.14 -5.30 -15.88
CA GLU A 37 6.01 -6.09 -15.03
C GLU A 37 7.22 -6.56 -15.86
N PRO A 38 8.40 -5.91 -15.76
CA PRO A 38 9.52 -6.14 -16.65
C PRO A 38 10.31 -7.40 -16.34
N HIS A 39 10.01 -8.08 -15.23
CA HIS A 39 10.79 -9.18 -14.67
C HIS A 39 12.27 -8.79 -14.48
N GLU A 40 13.20 -9.50 -15.10
CA GLU A 40 14.65 -9.23 -15.03
C GLU A 40 15.13 -8.10 -15.95
N ARG A 41 14.27 -7.65 -16.90
CA ARG A 41 14.64 -6.65 -17.90
C ARG A 41 14.62 -5.23 -17.34
N LEU A 42 15.27 -4.31 -18.03
CA LEU A 42 15.24 -2.90 -17.62
C LEU A 42 13.96 -2.24 -18.15
N LEU A 43 13.13 -1.79 -17.23
CA LEU A 43 12.07 -0.81 -17.45
C LEU A 43 12.52 0.49 -16.80
N ALA A 44 12.39 1.61 -17.50
CA ALA A 44 12.73 2.91 -16.93
C ALA A 44 11.91 4.04 -17.56
N LEU A 45 11.54 5.02 -16.75
CA LEU A 45 11.07 6.32 -17.20
C LEU A 45 12.17 7.34 -17.01
N ILE A 46 12.56 7.98 -18.09
CA ILE A 46 13.57 9.03 -18.15
C ILE A 46 12.82 10.37 -18.27
N ILE A 47 13.05 11.30 -17.36
CA ILE A 47 12.44 12.62 -17.35
C ILE A 47 13.54 13.66 -17.46
N ASP A 48 13.57 14.41 -18.55
CA ASP A 48 14.37 15.65 -18.67
C ASP A 48 13.68 16.74 -17.85
N THR A 49 14.27 17.13 -16.73
CA THR A 49 13.65 18.08 -15.80
C THR A 49 13.55 19.50 -16.33
N LYS A 50 14.42 19.85 -17.29
CA LYS A 50 14.45 21.20 -17.88
C LYS A 50 13.37 21.40 -18.93
N ASN A 51 13.14 20.40 -19.77
CA ASN A 51 12.18 20.45 -20.88
C ASN A 51 10.86 19.75 -20.54
N GLU A 52 10.81 19.03 -19.40
CA GLU A 52 9.69 18.20 -18.96
C GLU A 52 9.30 17.12 -19.99
N GLU A 53 10.30 16.68 -20.79
CA GLU A 53 10.15 15.60 -21.75
C GLU A 53 10.34 14.24 -21.08
N THR A 54 9.51 13.29 -21.49
CA THR A 54 9.52 11.92 -20.96
C THR A 54 9.88 10.92 -22.03
N THR A 55 10.77 9.98 -21.70
CA THR A 55 11.11 8.83 -22.53
C THR A 55 10.90 7.56 -21.72
N ILE A 56 10.05 6.64 -22.19
CA ILE A 56 9.92 5.33 -21.57
C ILE A 56 10.84 4.34 -22.28
N MET A 57 11.75 3.71 -21.52
CA MET A 57 12.59 2.60 -21.95
C MET A 57 11.95 1.29 -21.47
N TYR A 58 11.78 0.33 -22.39
CA TYR A 58 11.05 -0.89 -22.09
C TYR A 58 11.50 -2.07 -22.96
N PRO A 59 11.28 -3.33 -22.52
CA PRO A 59 11.49 -4.50 -23.36
C PRO A 59 10.60 -4.43 -24.60
N ALA A 60 11.16 -4.64 -25.79
CA ALA A 60 10.40 -4.58 -27.06
C ALA A 60 9.23 -5.57 -27.13
N LEU A 61 9.19 -6.56 -26.24
CA LEU A 61 8.08 -7.50 -26.06
C LEU A 61 6.79 -6.79 -25.63
N ASP A 62 6.91 -5.68 -24.88
CA ASP A 62 5.80 -4.93 -24.31
C ASP A 62 5.35 -3.73 -25.16
N GLN A 63 5.85 -3.65 -26.40
CA GLN A 63 5.63 -2.50 -27.29
C GLN A 63 4.15 -2.18 -27.52
N GLU A 64 3.28 -3.18 -27.63
CA GLU A 64 1.85 -2.97 -27.87
C GLU A 64 1.20 -2.29 -26.65
N ILE A 65 1.44 -2.81 -25.45
CA ILE A 65 0.92 -2.24 -24.20
C ILE A 65 1.41 -0.79 -24.03
N VAL A 66 2.71 -0.56 -24.24
CA VAL A 66 3.29 0.79 -24.11
C VAL A 66 2.65 1.77 -25.11
N ASN A 67 2.46 1.36 -26.35
CA ASN A 67 1.84 2.22 -27.37
C ASN A 67 0.38 2.54 -27.06
N GLU A 68 -0.34 1.66 -26.41
CA GLU A 68 -1.76 1.84 -26.08
C GLU A 68 -1.96 2.66 -24.80
N THR A 69 -1.07 2.51 -23.81
CA THR A 69 -1.32 3.03 -22.46
C THR A 69 -0.40 4.16 -22.04
N ALA A 70 0.85 4.21 -22.54
CA ALA A 70 1.83 5.16 -22.05
C ALA A 70 1.57 6.59 -22.57
N THR A 71 1.40 7.54 -21.64
CA THR A 71 1.34 8.97 -21.94
C THR A 71 2.73 9.57 -21.81
N VAL A 72 3.57 9.40 -22.84
CA VAL A 72 4.95 9.88 -22.88
C VAL A 72 5.27 10.51 -24.23
N VAL A 73 6.39 11.27 -24.31
CA VAL A 73 6.84 11.91 -25.55
C VAL A 73 7.61 10.92 -26.43
N ASN A 74 8.55 10.16 -25.85
CA ASN A 74 9.45 9.30 -26.59
C ASN A 74 9.41 7.85 -26.11
N HIS A 75 9.66 6.92 -27.02
CA HIS A 75 9.74 5.48 -26.77
C HIS A 75 11.13 4.95 -27.09
N LEU A 76 11.71 4.17 -26.20
CA LEU A 76 13.03 3.58 -26.33
C LEU A 76 12.98 2.06 -26.07
N PRO A 77 12.47 1.26 -27.02
CA PRO A 77 12.42 -0.18 -26.88
C PRO A 77 13.82 -0.82 -26.99
N HIS A 78 14.09 -1.82 -26.16
CA HIS A 78 15.31 -2.65 -26.27
C HIS A 78 14.95 -4.12 -26.41
N ARG A 79 15.82 -4.88 -27.08
CA ARG A 79 15.65 -6.32 -27.34
C ARG A 79 16.55 -7.15 -26.44
N ASP A 80 16.19 -8.43 -26.26
CA ASP A 80 17.09 -9.39 -25.65
C ASP A 80 18.39 -9.49 -26.46
N GLY A 81 19.53 -9.44 -25.76
CA GLY A 81 20.88 -9.41 -26.39
C GLY A 81 21.42 -8.00 -26.70
N GLU A 82 20.61 -6.95 -26.56
CA GLU A 82 21.10 -5.56 -26.56
C GLU A 82 21.45 -5.15 -25.12
N ASP A 83 22.48 -4.31 -24.99
CA ASP A 83 22.76 -3.69 -23.68
C ASP A 83 21.86 -2.47 -23.47
N PRO A 84 20.86 -2.53 -22.59
CA PRO A 84 19.96 -1.41 -22.37
C PRO A 84 20.65 -0.19 -21.77
N PHE A 85 21.75 -0.37 -21.03
CA PHE A 85 22.51 0.74 -20.46
C PHE A 85 23.24 1.56 -21.52
N ARG A 86 23.70 0.93 -22.60
CA ARG A 86 24.24 1.67 -23.72
C ARG A 86 23.22 2.63 -24.34
N LEU A 87 22.00 2.15 -24.56
CA LEU A 87 20.88 2.99 -25.06
C LEU A 87 20.52 4.10 -24.07
N LEU A 88 20.52 3.79 -22.77
CA LEU A 88 20.26 4.76 -21.71
C LEU A 88 21.30 5.88 -21.70
N PHE A 89 22.59 5.56 -21.80
CA PHE A 89 23.68 6.53 -21.84
C PHE A 89 23.69 7.38 -23.12
N GLU A 90 23.33 6.78 -24.27
CA GLU A 90 23.10 7.54 -25.50
C GLU A 90 21.97 8.57 -25.30
N GLN A 91 20.88 8.20 -24.65
CA GLN A 91 19.78 9.13 -24.31
C GLN A 91 20.23 10.25 -23.36
N PHE A 92 21.01 9.92 -22.33
CA PHE A 92 21.57 10.91 -21.40
C PHE A 92 22.55 11.87 -22.09
N ALA A 93 23.38 11.36 -23.02
CA ALA A 93 24.28 12.20 -23.80
C ALA A 93 23.52 13.17 -24.70
N HIS A 94 22.41 12.74 -25.32
CA HIS A 94 21.55 13.64 -26.11
C HIS A 94 20.93 14.74 -25.26
N GLY A 95 20.49 14.43 -24.02
CA GLY A 95 19.96 15.39 -23.03
C GLY A 95 21.03 16.24 -22.36
N GLN A 96 22.32 15.99 -22.63
CA GLN A 96 23.46 16.65 -21.94
C GLN A 96 23.40 16.50 -20.41
N THR A 97 22.91 15.33 -19.94
CA THR A 97 22.73 14.99 -18.52
C THR A 97 24.07 15.03 -17.78
N LYS A 98 24.16 15.80 -16.72
CA LYS A 98 25.34 15.90 -15.83
C LYS A 98 25.01 15.39 -14.43
N SER A 99 23.74 15.46 -14.03
CA SER A 99 23.25 15.00 -12.76
C SER A 99 22.00 14.16 -12.93
N ILE A 100 21.90 13.05 -12.16
CA ILE A 100 20.86 12.05 -12.29
C ILE A 100 20.15 11.87 -10.94
N GLY A 101 18.83 12.00 -10.94
CA GLY A 101 17.99 11.56 -9.83
C GLY A 101 17.55 10.12 -10.04
N ILE A 102 17.71 9.27 -9.05
CA ILE A 102 17.35 7.86 -9.10
C ILE A 102 16.42 7.48 -7.94
N GLU A 103 15.68 6.39 -8.11
CA GLU A 103 14.98 5.73 -6.99
C GLU A 103 15.97 4.84 -6.25
N GLY A 104 16.54 5.37 -5.18
CA GLY A 104 17.51 4.64 -4.35
C GLY A 104 16.92 3.42 -3.65
N SER A 105 15.60 3.43 -3.39
CA SER A 105 14.85 2.32 -2.79
C SER A 105 14.59 1.16 -3.76
N HIS A 106 14.61 1.40 -5.07
CA HIS A 106 14.26 0.39 -6.09
C HIS A 106 15.43 0.00 -6.99
N LEU A 107 16.33 0.93 -7.33
CA LEU A 107 17.43 0.66 -8.23
C LEU A 107 18.43 -0.33 -7.61
N VAL A 108 18.47 -1.57 -8.13
CA VAL A 108 19.36 -2.62 -7.60
C VAL A 108 20.83 -2.26 -7.78
N TYR A 109 21.67 -2.72 -6.84
CA TYR A 109 23.10 -2.40 -6.78
C TYR A 109 23.86 -2.61 -8.11
N GLU A 110 23.59 -3.70 -8.83
CA GLU A 110 24.23 -3.98 -10.12
C GLU A 110 23.95 -2.87 -11.15
N ARG A 111 22.71 -2.38 -11.20
CA ARG A 111 22.30 -1.29 -12.10
C ARG A 111 22.91 0.05 -11.67
N TYR A 112 22.99 0.29 -10.36
CA TYR A 112 23.67 1.46 -9.82
C TYR A 112 25.16 1.49 -10.16
N MET A 113 25.85 0.35 -10.08
CA MET A 113 27.27 0.25 -10.48
C MET A 113 27.50 0.61 -11.95
N LYS A 114 26.59 0.25 -12.84
CA LYS A 114 26.66 0.64 -14.25
C LYS A 114 26.52 2.16 -14.44
N LEU A 115 25.72 2.84 -13.62
CA LEU A 115 25.65 4.30 -13.64
C LEU A 115 26.99 4.92 -13.20
N LEU A 116 27.67 4.32 -12.22
CA LEU A 116 28.98 4.79 -11.74
C LEU A 116 30.12 4.58 -12.75
N ASP A 117 29.96 3.72 -13.74
CA ASP A 117 30.95 3.60 -14.84
C ASP A 117 31.00 4.85 -15.72
N GLU A 118 29.91 5.62 -15.80
CA GLU A 118 29.78 6.81 -16.66
C GLU A 118 29.64 8.13 -15.86
N TYR A 119 29.14 8.06 -14.63
CA TYR A 119 28.85 9.23 -13.80
C TYR A 119 29.55 9.15 -12.44
N ALA A 120 30.10 10.29 -11.99
CA ALA A 120 30.65 10.37 -10.65
C ALA A 120 29.53 10.23 -9.59
N ALA A 121 29.84 9.57 -8.47
CA ALA A 121 28.86 9.31 -7.41
C ALA A 121 28.20 10.60 -6.88
N GLU A 122 28.93 11.71 -6.83
CA GLU A 122 28.42 13.03 -6.40
C GLU A 122 27.44 13.68 -7.38
N SER A 123 27.24 13.11 -8.56
CA SER A 123 26.25 13.54 -9.54
C SER A 123 25.00 12.66 -9.59
N ILE A 124 24.89 11.67 -8.70
CA ILE A 124 23.74 10.78 -8.57
C ILE A 124 23.04 11.04 -7.24
N PHE A 125 21.75 11.34 -7.27
CA PHE A 125 20.97 11.75 -6.12
C PHE A 125 19.71 10.88 -5.98
N ALA A 126 19.30 10.55 -4.75
CA ALA A 126 18.03 9.91 -4.50
C ALA A 126 16.87 10.91 -4.66
N VAL A 127 15.85 10.55 -5.44
CA VAL A 127 14.62 11.35 -5.64
C VAL A 127 13.39 10.74 -4.98
N ASP A 128 13.56 9.62 -4.27
CA ASP A 128 12.48 8.93 -3.55
C ASP A 128 11.64 9.89 -2.69
N PRO A 129 12.21 10.84 -1.90
CA PRO A 129 11.40 11.74 -1.10
C PRO A 129 10.45 12.60 -1.94
N ALA A 130 10.90 13.07 -3.12
CA ALA A 130 10.07 13.88 -4.00
C ALA A 130 8.95 13.06 -4.67
N VAL A 131 9.25 11.84 -5.12
CA VAL A 131 8.27 10.93 -5.69
C VAL A 131 7.23 10.53 -4.64
N ASN A 132 7.68 10.16 -3.44
CA ASN A 132 6.81 9.77 -2.33
C ASN A 132 5.90 10.91 -1.88
N ALA A 133 6.40 12.15 -1.80
CA ALA A 133 5.61 13.32 -1.46
C ALA A 133 4.48 13.56 -2.49
N LEU A 134 4.77 13.38 -3.79
CA LEU A 134 3.74 13.50 -4.83
C LEU A 134 2.69 12.40 -4.77
N ARG A 135 3.10 11.15 -4.55
CA ARG A 135 2.19 10.00 -4.43
C ARG A 135 1.39 10.02 -3.13
N GLY A 136 1.99 10.56 -2.06
CA GLY A 136 1.36 10.66 -0.75
C GLY A 136 0.06 11.47 -0.75
N ILE A 137 -0.03 12.50 -1.60
CA ILE A 137 -1.18 13.40 -1.70
C ILE A 137 -2.14 12.95 -2.80
N LYS A 138 -3.32 12.51 -2.41
CA LYS A 138 -4.42 12.04 -3.26
C LYS A 138 -5.44 13.17 -3.47
N ASN A 139 -5.97 13.26 -4.68
CA ASN A 139 -7.06 14.18 -5.02
C ASN A 139 -8.43 13.48 -4.88
N GLU A 140 -9.51 14.18 -5.19
CA GLU A 140 -10.88 13.62 -5.07
C GLU A 140 -11.16 12.47 -6.05
N GLU A 141 -10.49 12.43 -7.21
CA GLU A 141 -10.60 11.31 -8.16
C GLU A 141 -9.88 10.08 -7.59
N ASP A 142 -8.66 10.25 -7.07
CA ASP A 142 -7.90 9.20 -6.39
C ASP A 142 -8.71 8.63 -5.21
N LYS A 143 -9.35 9.50 -4.42
CA LYS A 143 -10.23 9.13 -3.30
C LYS A 143 -11.41 8.27 -3.77
N ALA A 144 -12.05 8.62 -4.88
CA ALA A 144 -13.17 7.85 -5.41
C ALA A 144 -12.74 6.45 -5.85
N GLN A 145 -11.57 6.30 -6.47
CA GLN A 145 -11.01 5.00 -6.87
C GLN A 145 -10.64 4.13 -5.67
N LEU A 146 -10.10 4.73 -4.60
CA LEU A 146 -9.81 4.03 -3.35
C LEU A 146 -11.10 3.55 -2.67
N GLN A 147 -12.16 4.37 -2.68
CA GLN A 147 -13.47 3.95 -2.14
C GLN A 147 -14.02 2.73 -2.89
N GLU A 148 -13.91 2.71 -4.23
CA GLU A 148 -14.35 1.57 -5.04
C GLU A 148 -13.57 0.30 -4.67
N ALA A 149 -12.24 0.39 -4.48
CA ALA A 149 -11.43 -0.74 -4.07
C ALA A 149 -11.83 -1.28 -2.68
N VAL A 150 -12.09 -0.39 -1.73
CA VAL A 150 -12.57 -0.77 -0.38
C VAL A 150 -13.98 -1.40 -0.45
N ASP A 151 -14.90 -0.83 -1.23
CA ASP A 151 -16.27 -1.36 -1.38
C ASP A 151 -16.27 -2.79 -1.95
N ILE A 152 -15.36 -3.12 -2.88
CA ILE A 152 -15.16 -4.49 -3.40
C ILE A 152 -14.68 -5.43 -2.29
N THR A 153 -13.70 -4.98 -1.48
CA THR A 153 -13.14 -5.77 -0.38
C THR A 153 -14.21 -6.06 0.68
N GLU A 154 -14.94 -5.06 1.13
CA GLU A 154 -16.01 -5.21 2.13
C GLU A 154 -17.15 -6.11 1.63
N LYS A 155 -17.47 -6.04 0.35
CA LYS A 155 -18.49 -6.92 -0.26
C LYS A 155 -18.07 -8.38 -0.21
N ALA A 156 -16.80 -8.70 -0.49
CA ALA A 156 -16.29 -10.07 -0.39
C ALA A 156 -16.33 -10.60 1.05
N LEU A 157 -16.03 -9.73 2.03
CA LEU A 157 -16.12 -10.07 3.45
C LEU A 157 -17.56 -10.31 3.89
N SER A 158 -18.50 -9.50 3.42
CA SER A 158 -19.93 -9.70 3.68
C SER A 158 -20.42 -11.06 3.17
N ASP A 159 -20.05 -11.43 1.94
CA ASP A 159 -20.39 -12.74 1.37
C ASP A 159 -19.81 -13.90 2.19
N LEU A 160 -18.59 -13.75 2.73
CA LEU A 160 -17.97 -14.74 3.57
C LEU A 160 -18.78 -14.97 4.86
N THR A 161 -19.18 -13.88 5.53
CA THR A 161 -19.95 -13.97 6.77
C THR A 161 -21.34 -14.59 6.53
N GLU A 162 -21.94 -14.34 5.37
CA GLU A 162 -23.19 -14.98 4.97
C GLU A 162 -23.04 -16.48 4.67
N ALA A 163 -21.94 -16.88 4.03
CA ALA A 163 -21.62 -18.27 3.69
C ALA A 163 -21.25 -19.14 4.91
N GLY A 164 -20.90 -18.49 6.04
CA GLY A 164 -20.45 -19.15 7.26
C GLY A 164 -18.99 -19.63 7.17
N VAL A 165 -18.34 -19.74 8.31
CA VAL A 165 -16.89 -20.02 8.43
C VAL A 165 -16.56 -21.25 9.26
N ILE A 166 -17.45 -21.69 10.15
CA ILE A 166 -17.20 -22.80 11.08
C ILE A 166 -16.89 -24.10 10.34
N GLY A 167 -15.79 -24.75 10.71
CA GLY A 167 -15.32 -26.01 10.12
C GLY A 167 -14.56 -25.82 8.80
N LYS A 168 -14.44 -24.60 8.28
CA LYS A 168 -13.57 -24.32 7.12
C LYS A 168 -12.14 -24.07 7.61
N SER A 169 -11.16 -24.48 6.82
CA SER A 169 -9.78 -24.15 7.06
C SER A 169 -9.46 -22.69 6.67
N GLU A 170 -8.37 -22.15 7.24
CA GLU A 170 -7.85 -20.83 6.91
C GLU A 170 -7.62 -20.69 5.38
N LYS A 171 -7.06 -21.72 4.73
CA LYS A 171 -6.87 -21.76 3.26
C LYS A 171 -8.17 -21.72 2.49
N GLU A 172 -9.18 -22.49 2.89
CA GLU A 172 -10.49 -22.52 2.22
C GLU A 172 -11.16 -21.14 2.28
N ILE A 173 -11.01 -20.44 3.41
CA ILE A 173 -11.53 -19.06 3.56
C ILE A 173 -10.74 -18.09 2.69
N ALA A 174 -9.41 -18.17 2.69
CA ALA A 174 -8.56 -17.34 1.83
C ALA A 174 -8.87 -17.52 0.34
N ASP A 175 -9.07 -18.77 -0.11
CA ASP A 175 -9.42 -19.09 -1.49
C ASP A 175 -10.84 -18.60 -1.85
N PHE A 176 -11.79 -18.70 -0.93
CA PHE A 176 -13.13 -18.13 -1.08
C PHE A 176 -13.05 -16.61 -1.32
N LEU A 177 -12.28 -15.88 -0.47
CA LEU A 177 -12.11 -14.44 -0.61
C LEU A 177 -11.46 -14.09 -1.95
N ARG A 178 -10.36 -14.76 -2.37
CA ARG A 178 -9.74 -14.54 -3.70
C ARG A 178 -10.73 -14.71 -4.83
N GLY A 179 -11.54 -15.79 -4.78
CA GLY A 179 -12.56 -16.05 -5.78
C GLY A 179 -13.63 -14.96 -5.86
N LYS A 180 -14.06 -14.43 -4.72
CA LYS A 180 -15.06 -13.36 -4.63
C LYS A 180 -14.49 -12.03 -5.13
N LEU A 181 -13.30 -11.64 -4.68
CA LEU A 181 -12.62 -10.41 -5.11
C LEU A 181 -12.49 -10.37 -6.64
N LYS A 182 -12.00 -11.46 -7.24
CA LYS A 182 -11.92 -11.59 -8.70
C LYS A 182 -13.27 -11.48 -9.39
N SER A 183 -14.32 -12.09 -8.81
CA SER A 183 -15.69 -12.04 -9.37
C SER A 183 -16.31 -10.64 -9.32
N TYR A 184 -15.81 -9.77 -8.46
CA TYR A 184 -16.21 -8.36 -8.31
C TYR A 184 -15.36 -7.37 -9.10
N GLY A 185 -14.42 -7.87 -9.91
CA GLY A 185 -13.62 -7.04 -10.83
C GLY A 185 -12.28 -6.58 -10.26
N ALA A 186 -11.82 -7.20 -9.16
CA ALA A 186 -10.44 -6.96 -8.75
C ALA A 186 -9.46 -7.47 -9.82
N GLU A 187 -8.48 -6.66 -10.19
CA GLU A 187 -7.38 -7.05 -11.08
C GLU A 187 -6.54 -8.15 -10.42
N ASP A 188 -6.17 -7.92 -9.16
CA ASP A 188 -5.44 -8.88 -8.34
C ASP A 188 -5.76 -8.65 -6.85
N VAL A 189 -5.23 -9.50 -5.98
CA VAL A 189 -5.15 -9.22 -4.55
C VAL A 189 -3.95 -8.29 -4.27
N SER A 190 -4.08 -7.39 -3.29
CA SER A 190 -2.98 -6.50 -2.88
C SER A 190 -1.84 -7.29 -2.23
N PHE A 191 -2.20 -8.35 -1.54
CA PHE A 191 -1.34 -9.40 -0.97
C PHE A 191 -2.15 -10.67 -0.78
N GLY A 192 -1.51 -11.80 -0.48
CA GLY A 192 -2.23 -13.05 -0.17
C GLY A 192 -3.14 -12.84 1.05
N PRO A 193 -4.49 -13.07 0.94
CA PRO A 193 -5.36 -12.91 2.09
C PRO A 193 -4.84 -13.67 3.31
N LEU A 194 -4.55 -12.94 4.40
CA LEU A 194 -4.13 -13.47 5.67
C LEU A 194 -5.39 -13.85 6.44
N VAL A 195 -5.58 -15.15 6.66
CA VAL A 195 -6.72 -15.70 7.40
C VAL A 195 -6.16 -16.61 8.47
N LEU A 196 -6.33 -16.24 9.72
CA LEU A 196 -5.74 -16.93 10.86
C LEU A 196 -6.78 -17.17 11.96
N THR A 197 -6.89 -18.41 12.45
CA THR A 197 -7.89 -18.77 13.47
C THR A 197 -7.25 -19.27 14.76
N GLY A 198 -7.94 -19.07 15.89
CA GLY A 198 -7.49 -19.50 17.20
C GLY A 198 -6.10 -18.94 17.55
N GLU A 199 -5.17 -19.79 18.00
CA GLU A 199 -3.82 -19.37 18.38
C GLU A 199 -3.02 -18.78 17.21
N ASN A 200 -3.31 -19.19 15.96
CA ASN A 200 -2.64 -18.67 14.76
C ASN A 200 -2.92 -17.16 14.56
N SER A 201 -4.06 -16.65 15.02
CA SER A 201 -4.37 -15.22 14.94
C SER A 201 -3.39 -14.32 15.70
N ALA A 202 -2.57 -14.89 16.60
CA ALA A 202 -1.47 -14.18 17.26
C ALA A 202 -0.21 -14.02 16.41
N LEU A 203 -0.23 -14.43 15.13
CA LEU A 203 0.89 -14.30 14.19
C LEU A 203 0.62 -13.13 13.23
N PRO A 204 1.17 -11.92 13.45
CA PRO A 204 0.84 -10.73 12.65
C PRO A 204 1.11 -10.91 11.14
N HIS A 205 2.09 -11.75 10.78
CA HIS A 205 2.47 -12.08 9.40
C HIS A 205 2.35 -13.58 9.13
N GLY A 206 1.35 -14.25 9.75
CA GLY A 206 1.10 -15.66 9.51
C GLY A 206 0.54 -15.91 8.10
N GLU A 207 0.68 -17.15 7.64
CA GLU A 207 0.09 -17.60 6.37
C GLU A 207 -1.07 -18.58 6.65
N PRO A 208 -2.17 -18.53 5.86
CA PRO A 208 -3.27 -19.45 6.01
C PRO A 208 -2.85 -20.92 5.90
N GLY A 209 -3.19 -21.70 6.93
CA GLY A 209 -2.91 -23.14 7.03
C GLY A 209 -4.14 -24.00 6.86
N ASP A 210 -3.99 -25.26 7.29
CA ASP A 210 -5.08 -26.26 7.30
C ASP A 210 -5.84 -26.26 8.65
N THR A 211 -5.60 -25.25 9.53
CA THR A 211 -6.33 -25.10 10.79
C THR A 211 -7.78 -24.73 10.51
N GLU A 212 -8.70 -25.49 11.08
CA GLU A 212 -10.13 -25.27 10.93
C GLU A 212 -10.66 -24.29 11.97
N VAL A 213 -11.57 -23.41 11.58
CA VAL A 213 -12.27 -22.47 12.46
C VAL A 213 -13.23 -23.22 13.40
N ARG A 214 -13.14 -22.94 14.69
CA ARG A 214 -13.93 -23.57 15.76
C ARG A 214 -14.61 -22.56 16.64
N LEU A 215 -15.66 -23.00 17.33
CA LEU A 215 -16.31 -22.19 18.36
C LEU A 215 -15.30 -21.82 19.46
N GLY A 216 -15.29 -20.57 19.84
CA GLY A 216 -14.36 -19.99 20.82
C GLY A 216 -13.11 -19.36 20.19
N ASP A 217 -12.91 -19.47 18.87
CA ASP A 217 -11.75 -18.87 18.21
C ASP A 217 -11.92 -17.37 17.97
N PHE A 218 -10.81 -16.64 17.92
CA PHE A 218 -10.69 -15.47 17.07
C PHE A 218 -10.46 -15.92 15.62
N LEU A 219 -11.04 -15.23 14.67
CA LEU A 219 -10.77 -15.36 13.23
C LEU A 219 -10.35 -14.00 12.71
N LEU A 220 -9.04 -13.80 12.55
CA LEU A 220 -8.45 -12.60 11.98
C LEU A 220 -8.35 -12.75 10.47
N ILE A 221 -8.92 -11.80 9.74
CA ILE A 221 -8.91 -11.73 8.28
C ILE A 221 -8.38 -10.38 7.86
N ASP A 222 -7.26 -10.39 7.14
CA ASP A 222 -6.59 -9.22 6.61
C ASP A 222 -6.34 -9.42 5.12
N PHE A 223 -6.87 -8.50 4.30
CA PHE A 223 -6.86 -8.64 2.85
C PHE A 223 -7.25 -7.35 2.15
N GLY A 224 -6.91 -7.30 0.88
CA GLY A 224 -7.27 -6.20 -0.01
C GLY A 224 -7.13 -6.57 -1.47
N ILE A 225 -7.36 -5.59 -2.34
CA ILE A 225 -7.29 -5.75 -3.79
C ILE A 225 -6.34 -4.73 -4.43
N VAL A 226 -5.91 -5.07 -5.64
CA VAL A 226 -5.50 -4.10 -6.65
C VAL A 226 -6.69 -3.94 -7.60
N SER A 227 -7.20 -2.72 -7.73
CA SER A 227 -8.30 -2.42 -8.66
C SER A 227 -7.80 -2.30 -10.11
N GLU A 228 -8.70 -2.24 -11.09
CA GLU A 228 -8.38 -2.01 -12.50
C GLU A 228 -7.60 -0.69 -12.69
N SER A 229 -7.93 0.33 -11.91
CA SER A 229 -7.22 1.61 -11.89
C SER A 229 -5.91 1.59 -11.09
N ARG A 230 -5.46 0.41 -10.62
CA ARG A 230 -4.24 0.14 -9.84
C ARG A 230 -4.25 0.71 -8.42
N TYR A 231 -5.35 1.26 -7.93
CA TYR A 231 -5.46 1.60 -6.51
C TYR A 231 -5.60 0.36 -5.67
N VAL A 232 -4.99 0.42 -4.49
CA VAL A 232 -4.93 -0.70 -3.54
C VAL A 232 -5.89 -0.45 -2.39
N SER A 233 -6.63 -1.47 -1.97
CA SER A 233 -7.32 -1.48 -0.68
C SER A 233 -6.58 -2.34 0.33
N ASP A 234 -6.81 -2.05 1.59
CA ASP A 234 -6.31 -2.76 2.74
C ASP A 234 -7.32 -2.71 3.87
N MET A 235 -7.63 -3.84 4.50
CA MET A 235 -8.49 -3.87 5.68
C MET A 235 -8.33 -5.14 6.49
N THR A 236 -8.34 -4.98 7.80
CA THR A 236 -8.41 -6.11 8.74
C THR A 236 -9.69 -6.09 9.54
N ARG A 237 -10.31 -7.27 9.70
CA ARG A 237 -11.37 -7.52 10.67
C ARG A 237 -11.08 -8.81 11.42
N THR A 238 -11.30 -8.77 12.74
CA THR A 238 -11.25 -9.95 13.57
C THR A 238 -12.65 -10.29 14.06
N PHE A 239 -13.05 -11.53 13.83
CA PHE A 239 -14.33 -12.08 14.28
C PHE A 239 -14.13 -12.92 15.54
N ILE A 240 -15.19 -13.07 16.33
CA ILE A 240 -15.26 -14.01 17.43
C ILE A 240 -16.27 -15.09 17.03
N ILE A 241 -15.87 -16.36 17.15
CA ILE A 241 -16.68 -17.48 16.71
C ILE A 241 -17.45 -18.05 17.90
N GLY A 242 -18.78 -17.85 17.91
CA GLY A 242 -19.63 -18.15 19.04
C GLY A 242 -19.56 -17.12 20.16
N GLU A 243 -20.10 -17.45 21.36
CA GLU A 243 -20.15 -16.51 22.49
C GLU A 243 -18.74 -16.17 23.01
N PRO A 244 -18.34 -14.87 23.00
CA PRO A 244 -17.02 -14.46 23.47
C PRO A 244 -16.84 -14.63 25.00
N THR A 245 -15.67 -15.10 25.36
CA THR A 245 -15.22 -15.09 26.77
C THR A 245 -14.95 -13.66 27.27
N ASP A 246 -14.89 -13.47 28.61
CA ASP A 246 -14.58 -12.16 29.18
C ASP A 246 -13.20 -11.64 28.69
N GLN A 247 -12.19 -12.49 28.61
CA GLN A 247 -10.86 -12.11 28.10
C GLN A 247 -10.89 -11.73 26.62
N GLN A 248 -11.65 -12.43 25.79
CA GLN A 248 -11.82 -12.05 24.39
C GLN A 248 -12.51 -10.71 24.24
N ARG A 249 -13.53 -10.44 25.04
CA ARG A 249 -14.21 -9.13 25.08
C ARG A 249 -13.24 -8.01 25.47
N GLU A 250 -12.40 -8.26 26.51
CA GLU A 250 -11.43 -7.28 26.98
C GLU A 250 -10.41 -6.95 25.88
N ILE A 251 -9.77 -7.94 25.27
CA ILE A 251 -8.77 -7.75 24.22
C ILE A 251 -9.41 -7.06 22.99
N TYR A 252 -10.56 -7.56 22.53
CA TYR A 252 -11.23 -6.99 21.36
C TYR A 252 -11.61 -5.53 21.59
N ASN A 253 -12.20 -5.20 22.76
CA ASN A 253 -12.59 -3.84 23.07
C ASN A 253 -11.37 -2.90 23.21
N ALA A 254 -10.24 -3.37 23.76
CA ALA A 254 -9.02 -2.59 23.83
C ALA A 254 -8.52 -2.20 22.42
N VAL A 255 -8.51 -3.14 21.48
CA VAL A 255 -8.14 -2.86 20.08
C VAL A 255 -9.16 -1.96 19.38
N HIS A 256 -10.46 -2.18 19.60
CA HIS A 256 -11.52 -1.37 19.02
C HIS A 256 -11.46 0.09 19.49
N GLU A 257 -11.28 0.32 20.80
CA GLU A 257 -11.12 1.68 21.35
C GLU A 257 -9.83 2.34 20.85
N ALA A 258 -8.73 1.58 20.73
CA ALA A 258 -7.48 2.08 20.15
C ALA A 258 -7.65 2.48 18.67
N ASN A 259 -8.34 1.65 17.86
CA ASN A 259 -8.66 2.00 16.47
C ASN A 259 -9.50 3.28 16.39
N ARG A 260 -10.54 3.41 17.24
CA ARG A 260 -11.37 4.60 17.33
C ARG A 260 -10.56 5.85 17.69
N ALA A 261 -9.70 5.76 18.70
CA ALA A 261 -8.85 6.87 19.13
C ALA A 261 -7.84 7.30 18.05
N GLY A 262 -7.22 6.35 17.36
CA GLY A 262 -6.35 6.62 16.22
C GLY A 262 -7.08 7.33 15.09
N ILE A 263 -8.30 6.90 14.74
CA ILE A 263 -9.15 7.55 13.73
C ILE A 263 -9.52 8.98 14.17
N GLU A 264 -9.91 9.18 15.42
CA GLU A 264 -10.28 10.51 15.96
C GLU A 264 -9.08 11.47 15.99
N ALA A 265 -7.87 10.97 16.24
CA ALA A 265 -6.62 11.75 16.22
C ALA A 265 -6.13 12.06 14.80
N ALA A 266 -6.51 11.25 13.81
CA ALA A 266 -6.04 11.37 12.43
C ALA A 266 -6.74 12.52 11.68
N VAL A 267 -6.42 13.77 12.01
CA VAL A 267 -6.93 14.98 11.36
C VAL A 267 -5.79 15.82 10.77
N HIS A 268 -6.11 16.65 9.78
CA HIS A 268 -5.12 17.54 9.16
C HIS A 268 -4.34 18.35 10.20
N GLY A 269 -3.03 18.36 10.08
CA GLY A 269 -2.09 19.09 10.96
C GLY A 269 -1.66 18.32 12.21
N THR A 270 -2.28 17.19 12.54
CA THR A 270 -1.82 16.34 13.65
C THR A 270 -0.49 15.69 13.30
N PRO A 271 0.54 15.76 14.16
CA PRO A 271 1.76 14.97 14.00
C PRO A 271 1.44 13.47 13.98
N MET A 272 2.04 12.72 13.05
CA MET A 272 1.75 11.29 12.86
C MET A 272 2.02 10.47 14.11
N LYS A 273 3.06 10.83 14.89
CA LYS A 273 3.34 10.21 16.19
C LYS A 273 2.21 10.34 17.20
N GLU A 274 1.44 11.43 17.15
CA GLU A 274 0.33 11.63 18.08
C GLU A 274 -0.85 10.74 17.74
N VAL A 275 -1.01 10.37 16.46
CA VAL A 275 -1.98 9.36 16.01
C VAL A 275 -1.61 7.97 16.53
N ASP A 276 -0.33 7.59 16.42
CA ASP A 276 0.17 6.32 16.98
C ASP A 276 0.00 6.28 18.50
N LEU A 277 0.42 7.34 19.18
CA LEU A 277 0.35 7.40 20.65
C LEU A 277 -1.09 7.36 21.16
N ALA A 278 -2.03 8.04 20.51
CA ALA A 278 -3.44 8.02 20.91
C ALA A 278 -4.05 6.60 20.96
N ALA A 279 -3.64 5.73 20.04
CA ALA A 279 -4.07 4.33 20.05
C ALA A 279 -3.22 3.47 20.99
N ARG A 280 -1.91 3.65 20.95
CA ARG A 280 -0.93 2.84 21.70
C ARG A 280 -1.10 2.97 23.19
N GLU A 281 -1.32 4.19 23.71
CA GLU A 281 -1.50 4.44 25.14
C GLU A 281 -2.71 3.69 25.70
N LEU A 282 -3.82 3.59 24.97
CA LEU A 282 -5.00 2.83 25.39
C LEU A 282 -4.70 1.33 25.51
N ILE A 283 -3.91 0.77 24.57
CA ILE A 283 -3.50 -0.64 24.65
C ILE A 283 -2.56 -0.88 25.84
N ILE A 284 -1.65 0.07 26.14
CA ILE A 284 -0.75 0.03 27.29
C ILE A 284 -1.57 0.13 28.59
N GLU A 285 -2.52 1.07 28.69
CA GLU A 285 -3.39 1.23 29.86
C GLU A 285 -4.26 0.00 30.13
N ALA A 286 -4.68 -0.72 29.07
CA ALA A 286 -5.38 -1.98 29.18
C ALA A 286 -4.48 -3.15 29.60
N GLY A 287 -3.15 -2.95 29.74
CA GLY A 287 -2.18 -3.97 30.16
C GLY A 287 -1.63 -4.84 29.02
N TYR A 288 -1.85 -4.47 27.75
CA TYR A 288 -1.44 -5.25 26.58
C TYR A 288 -0.32 -4.58 25.76
N GLY A 289 0.37 -3.58 26.29
CA GLY A 289 1.40 -2.81 25.55
C GLY A 289 2.49 -3.67 24.92
N ASP A 290 2.95 -4.73 25.61
CA ASP A 290 3.99 -5.64 25.10
C ASP A 290 3.52 -6.50 23.90
N TYR A 291 2.22 -6.55 23.64
CA TYR A 291 1.61 -7.31 22.54
C TYR A 291 1.27 -6.46 21.32
N PHE A 292 1.50 -5.14 21.35
CA PHE A 292 1.35 -4.24 20.21
C PHE A 292 2.73 -3.81 19.69
N THR A 293 3.27 -4.55 18.74
CA THR A 293 4.69 -4.52 18.34
C THR A 293 4.98 -3.78 17.03
N HIS A 294 3.96 -3.27 16.35
CA HIS A 294 4.13 -2.54 15.08
C HIS A 294 3.63 -1.08 15.17
N ARG A 295 3.87 -0.29 14.14
CA ARG A 295 3.33 1.07 13.99
C ARG A 295 1.82 1.03 13.84
N ILE A 296 1.16 2.18 14.07
CA ILE A 296 -0.31 2.25 13.98
C ILE A 296 -0.84 2.17 12.55
N GLY A 297 -0.01 2.48 11.53
CA GLY A 297 -0.44 2.46 10.15
C GLY A 297 0.57 3.00 9.16
N HIS A 298 0.17 3.07 7.91
CA HIS A 298 0.99 3.48 6.78
C HIS A 298 0.17 4.20 5.71
N GLY A 299 0.85 4.88 4.78
CA GLY A 299 0.22 5.43 3.59
C GLY A 299 -0.29 4.31 2.66
N LEU A 300 -1.38 4.59 1.96
CA LEU A 300 -2.03 3.67 1.03
C LEU A 300 -2.34 4.40 -0.29
N GLY A 301 -2.22 3.70 -1.44
CA GLY A 301 -2.51 4.31 -2.73
C GLY A 301 -2.34 3.36 -3.90
N TYR A 302 -1.32 3.57 -4.72
CA TYR A 302 -0.90 2.63 -5.76
C TYR A 302 -0.03 1.49 -5.21
N GLY A 303 0.64 1.72 -4.09
CA GLY A 303 1.35 0.72 -3.32
C GLY A 303 0.60 0.38 -2.04
N LEU A 304 0.75 -0.86 -1.58
CA LEU A 304 0.20 -1.31 -0.30
C LEU A 304 0.79 -0.50 0.86
N HIS A 305 2.11 -0.40 0.90
CA HIS A 305 2.83 0.39 1.89
C HIS A 305 3.47 1.60 1.22
N GLU A 306 2.87 2.77 1.36
CA GLU A 306 3.41 4.04 0.90
C GLU A 306 3.81 4.94 2.08
N GLN A 307 4.44 6.07 1.78
CA GLN A 307 4.54 7.14 2.75
C GLN A 307 3.17 7.83 2.92
N PRO A 308 2.85 8.33 4.11
CA PRO A 308 3.70 8.41 5.29
C PRO A 308 3.71 7.16 6.16
N SER A 309 4.73 7.01 7.04
CA SER A 309 4.73 6.04 8.13
C SER A 309 4.13 6.68 9.39
N LEU A 310 3.12 6.03 9.97
CA LEU A 310 2.51 6.48 11.23
C LEU A 310 3.09 5.68 12.39
N ASP A 311 4.16 6.17 12.97
CA ASP A 311 4.85 5.56 14.11
C ASP A 311 5.14 6.61 15.20
N SER A 312 5.48 6.14 16.40
CA SER A 312 5.69 6.96 17.60
C SER A 312 6.83 7.99 17.49
N GLU A 313 7.67 7.94 16.47
CA GLU A 313 8.79 8.85 16.27
C GLU A 313 8.55 9.88 15.15
N ASN A 314 7.56 9.64 14.27
CA ASN A 314 7.28 10.50 13.12
C ASN A 314 6.58 11.79 13.54
N GLY A 315 7.32 12.89 13.61
CA GLY A 315 6.81 14.22 13.97
C GLY A 315 6.18 15.04 12.83
N ASP A 316 6.17 14.52 11.59
CA ASP A 316 5.62 15.22 10.45
C ASP A 316 4.08 15.30 10.56
N PRO A 317 3.46 16.42 10.14
CA PRO A 317 2.02 16.58 10.23
C PRO A 317 1.30 15.79 9.13
N LEU A 318 0.10 15.30 9.43
CA LEU A 318 -0.82 14.83 8.42
C LEU A 318 -1.27 15.98 7.51
N GLU A 319 -1.19 15.78 6.19
CA GLU A 319 -1.58 16.75 5.18
C GLU A 319 -2.91 16.36 4.54
N VAL A 320 -3.65 17.36 4.03
CA VAL A 320 -4.84 17.13 3.21
C VAL A 320 -4.47 16.32 1.97
N GLY A 321 -5.21 15.26 1.71
CA GLY A 321 -4.93 14.31 0.63
C GLY A 321 -4.13 13.09 1.06
N HIS A 322 -3.57 13.03 2.28
CA HIS A 322 -3.01 11.77 2.76
C HIS A 322 -4.10 10.70 2.84
N VAL A 323 -3.77 9.49 2.39
CA VAL A 323 -4.53 8.28 2.64
C VAL A 323 -3.66 7.37 3.48
N ILE A 324 -4.20 6.93 4.62
CA ILE A 324 -3.47 6.19 5.66
C ILE A 324 -4.31 5.04 6.20
N THR A 325 -3.67 4.01 6.73
CA THR A 325 -4.33 2.97 7.54
C THR A 325 -4.26 3.31 9.03
N ILE A 326 -5.23 2.81 9.81
CA ILE A 326 -5.22 2.80 11.28
C ILE A 326 -5.52 1.36 11.71
N GLU A 327 -4.51 0.64 12.18
CA GLU A 327 -4.51 -0.82 12.32
C GLU A 327 -3.96 -1.32 13.66
N PRO A 328 -4.39 -0.81 14.83
CA PRO A 328 -3.90 -1.33 16.10
C PRO A 328 -4.18 -2.82 16.25
N GLY A 329 -3.28 -3.54 16.93
CA GLY A 329 -3.43 -4.96 17.19
C GLY A 329 -2.83 -5.41 18.50
N ILE A 330 -3.39 -6.50 19.06
CA ILE A 330 -2.88 -7.22 20.22
C ILE A 330 -2.68 -8.68 19.81
N TYR A 331 -1.46 -9.20 19.97
CA TYR A 331 -1.09 -10.55 19.54
C TYR A 331 -0.50 -11.35 20.71
N GLN A 332 -1.35 -12.12 21.39
CA GLN A 332 -0.97 -12.89 22.58
C GLN A 332 -0.70 -14.35 22.21
N THR A 333 0.57 -14.72 22.11
CA THR A 333 1.00 -16.10 21.81
C THR A 333 0.34 -17.10 22.77
N GLY A 334 -0.23 -18.18 22.21
CA GLY A 334 -0.93 -19.23 22.97
C GLY A 334 -2.38 -18.88 23.33
N PHE A 335 -2.87 -17.69 22.93
CA PHE A 335 -4.26 -17.31 23.14
C PHE A 335 -4.93 -16.90 21.81
N GLY A 336 -4.36 -15.96 21.08
CA GLY A 336 -4.87 -15.42 19.83
C GLY A 336 -4.55 -13.95 19.67
N GLY A 337 -4.96 -13.38 18.55
CA GLY A 337 -4.73 -11.98 18.22
C GLY A 337 -5.95 -11.29 17.62
N VAL A 338 -5.98 -9.99 17.80
CA VAL A 338 -7.00 -9.08 17.25
C VAL A 338 -6.29 -7.93 16.54
N ARG A 339 -6.66 -7.66 15.29
CA ARG A 339 -6.35 -6.41 14.56
C ARG A 339 -7.65 -5.86 13.99
N ILE A 340 -7.83 -4.56 14.05
CA ILE A 340 -8.93 -3.83 13.40
C ILE A 340 -8.30 -2.70 12.61
N GLU A 341 -8.55 -2.70 11.31
CA GLU A 341 -7.93 -1.77 10.38
C GLU A 341 -8.97 -1.06 9.54
N ASP A 342 -8.80 0.24 9.42
CA ASP A 342 -9.53 1.09 8.50
C ASP A 342 -8.57 1.97 7.69
N ALA A 343 -8.93 2.21 6.43
CA ALA A 343 -8.27 3.19 5.57
C ALA A 343 -9.00 4.54 5.66
N LEU A 344 -8.22 5.62 5.78
CA LEU A 344 -8.71 6.99 5.98
C LEU A 344 -8.17 7.94 4.92
N TYR A 345 -8.99 8.89 4.49
CA TYR A 345 -8.56 10.06 3.70
C TYR A 345 -8.60 11.31 4.57
N ILE A 346 -7.50 12.05 4.63
CA ILE A 346 -7.40 13.29 5.40
C ILE A 346 -7.92 14.44 4.54
N GLY A 347 -9.06 14.99 4.91
CA GLY A 347 -9.70 16.12 4.22
C GLY A 347 -9.53 17.45 4.97
N GLU A 348 -9.84 18.57 4.30
CA GLU A 348 -9.82 19.91 4.92
C GLU A 348 -10.88 20.07 6.04
N GLU A 349 -12.07 19.52 5.83
CA GLU A 349 -13.20 19.65 6.76
C GLU A 349 -13.31 18.47 7.74
N GLY A 350 -12.39 17.51 7.67
CA GLY A 350 -12.37 16.31 8.52
C GLY A 350 -11.93 15.06 7.77
N THR A 351 -11.76 13.99 8.50
CA THR A 351 -11.27 12.72 8.00
C THR A 351 -12.42 11.86 7.48
N HIS A 352 -12.25 11.31 6.28
CA HIS A 352 -13.18 10.35 5.68
C HIS A 352 -12.68 8.93 5.91
N ASN A 353 -13.48 8.11 6.59
CA ASN A 353 -13.20 6.68 6.71
C ASN A 353 -13.82 5.96 5.51
N PHE A 354 -13.01 5.25 4.73
CA PHE A 354 -13.48 4.47 3.58
C PHE A 354 -14.28 3.24 4.01
N ASN A 355 -13.94 2.65 5.17
CA ASN A 355 -14.51 1.40 5.64
C ASN A 355 -15.84 1.63 6.38
N LYS A 356 -16.80 0.77 6.05
CA LYS A 356 -18.15 0.76 6.63
C LYS A 356 -18.51 -0.57 7.27
N PHE A 357 -17.70 -1.60 7.06
CA PHE A 357 -17.92 -2.92 7.64
C PHE A 357 -17.89 -2.82 9.18
N PRO A 358 -18.88 -3.43 9.89
CA PRO A 358 -19.01 -3.32 11.33
C PRO A 358 -17.76 -3.72 12.12
N LYS A 359 -17.57 -3.04 13.28
CA LYS A 359 -16.51 -3.32 14.25
C LYS A 359 -17.06 -3.56 15.67
N ASP A 360 -18.35 -3.33 15.89
CA ASP A 360 -18.94 -3.59 17.21
C ASP A 360 -18.96 -5.09 17.49
N ILE A 361 -18.58 -5.49 18.70
CA ILE A 361 -18.43 -6.89 19.07
C ILE A 361 -19.70 -7.72 18.82
N ASP A 362 -20.88 -7.13 19.05
CA ASP A 362 -22.16 -7.81 18.83
C ASP A 362 -22.47 -8.07 17.33
N ARG A 363 -21.75 -7.38 16.43
CA ARG A 363 -21.94 -7.48 14.98
C ARG A 363 -20.85 -8.31 14.28
N ILE A 364 -19.72 -8.52 14.98
CA ILE A 364 -18.61 -9.34 14.47
C ILE A 364 -18.58 -10.74 15.11
N THR A 365 -19.51 -11.07 15.97
CA THR A 365 -19.68 -12.41 16.52
C THR A 365 -20.39 -13.30 15.49
N LEU A 366 -19.79 -14.42 15.09
CA LEU A 366 -20.31 -15.35 14.09
C LEU A 366 -20.69 -16.69 14.72
N ASP A 367 -21.90 -17.18 14.41
CA ASP A 367 -22.46 -18.44 14.95
C ASP A 367 -22.53 -19.57 13.89
N LYS A 368 -22.00 -19.35 12.67
CA LYS A 368 -22.11 -20.28 11.54
C LYS A 368 -20.84 -20.32 10.67
#